data_1027460083f59cd26b52c38563743b8c
#
_entry.id   1027460083f59cd26b52c38563743b8c
#
_cell.length_a   1.000
_cell.length_b   1.000
_cell.length_c   1.000
_cell.angle_alpha   90.00
_cell.angle_beta   90.00
_cell.angle_gamma   90.00
#
_symmetry.space_group_name_H-M   'P 1'
#
loop_
_entity.id
_entity.type
_entity.pdbx_description
1 polymer ?
#
loop_
_entity_poly.entity_id
_entity_poly.type
_entity_poly.pdbx_seq_one_letter_code
_entity_poly.pdbx_strand_id
1 'polypeptide(L)'
;MHTAIPLTVLATALACSLVPAPAQARARVFVASYGNDSNPCTFGSPCRNFQQAVNVVDAGGEVTAIDSAGFGPININKAVTVTSPDGVEAGIVPAAGGNAITINAGSSEAIGLRGLTINGAGVALNGVVFNTGGTLTIQNCVVRNLTGQGIDFVPITGISSLSVTYTYVGNNGGYGILVQPSGSASATAVFNHVEAQYNGPNAYGIALDGSLTSGTVDGTATDSVSSNNGGGFLVQSNGTVANGNLMVLRSVAANNHTGLQALNLGALPVLRVSETTVTTNVLACNGQVETYQDNTINNNQTGDSCSGIKLTKG
;
A
#
# COMPACT_ATOMS: atom_id res chain seq x y z
N MET A 1 29.87 -13.56 86.52
CA MET A 1 30.22 -13.94 85.17
C MET A 1 29.03 -13.66 84.29
N HIS A 2 29.05 -12.56 83.55
CA HIS A 2 28.01 -12.21 82.56
C HIS A 2 28.56 -12.49 81.19
N THR A 3 28.00 -13.46 80.53
CA THR A 3 28.31 -13.78 79.16
C THR A 3 27.45 -12.91 78.24
N ALA A 4 28.08 -12.00 77.52
CA ALA A 4 27.47 -11.20 76.43
C ALA A 4 27.31 -12.07 75.20
N ILE A 5 26.10 -12.15 74.66
CA ILE A 5 25.79 -12.78 73.35
C ILE A 5 25.96 -11.70 72.29
N PRO A 6 26.73 -11.92 71.23
CA PRO A 6 26.92 -10.92 70.19
C PRO A 6 25.69 -10.80 69.23
N LEU A 7 25.24 -9.59 69.05
CA LEU A 7 24.16 -9.16 68.20
C LEU A 7 24.65 -8.94 66.78
N THR A 8 24.94 -10.01 66.03
CA THR A 8 25.46 -9.94 64.63
C THR A 8 24.84 -10.96 63.69
N VAL A 9 23.54 -11.22 63.78
CA VAL A 9 22.83 -12.06 62.77
C VAL A 9 21.44 -11.45 62.51
N LEU A 10 21.35 -10.29 61.88
CA LEU A 10 20.07 -9.80 61.32
C LEU A 10 20.26 -8.67 60.29
N ALA A 11 21.13 -8.86 59.31
CA ALA A 11 21.32 -7.90 58.23
C ALA A 11 21.55 -8.53 56.83
N THR A 12 21.04 -9.75 56.58
CA THR A 12 21.28 -10.42 55.28
C THR A 12 20.00 -11.00 54.64
N ALA A 13 18.86 -10.39 54.81
CA ALA A 13 17.60 -10.89 54.23
C ALA A 13 16.76 -9.84 53.55
N LEU A 14 17.35 -8.80 52.91
CA LEU A 14 16.54 -7.85 52.09
C LEU A 14 17.27 -7.40 50.84
N ALA A 15 17.99 -8.34 50.17
CA ALA A 15 18.48 -8.18 48.84
C ALA A 15 17.78 -9.18 47.89
N CYS A 16 16.44 -9.30 48.04
CA CYS A 16 15.64 -10.19 47.20
C CYS A 16 14.94 -9.38 46.12
N SER A 17 15.43 -9.56 44.91
CA SER A 17 14.72 -9.56 43.65
C SER A 17 14.09 -8.22 43.20
N LEU A 18 14.93 -7.31 42.71
CA LEU A 18 14.58 -6.57 41.50
C LEU A 18 14.93 -7.47 40.30
N VAL A 19 14.26 -8.60 40.17
CA VAL A 19 14.21 -9.32 38.89
C VAL A 19 13.35 -8.41 38.00
N PRO A 20 13.89 -7.79 36.93
CA PRO A 20 13.02 -7.10 36.00
C PRO A 20 12.01 -8.12 35.49
N ALA A 21 10.72 -7.87 35.73
CA ALA A 21 9.68 -8.69 35.12
C ALA A 21 9.98 -8.75 33.62
N PRO A 22 9.99 -9.93 32.98
CA PRO A 22 10.20 -10.01 31.54
C PRO A 22 9.21 -9.05 30.89
N ALA A 23 9.70 -8.12 30.07
CA ALA A 23 8.85 -7.22 29.31
C ALA A 23 7.90 -8.11 28.52
N GLN A 24 6.61 -8.09 28.88
CA GLN A 24 5.62 -8.93 28.22
C GLN A 24 5.53 -8.46 26.77
N ALA A 25 5.87 -9.34 25.83
CA ALA A 25 5.85 -9.04 24.42
C ALA A 25 4.46 -8.51 24.03
N ARG A 26 4.42 -7.32 23.45
CA ARG A 26 3.17 -6.67 22.98
C ARG A 26 2.91 -7.06 21.53
N ALA A 27 2.72 -8.35 21.29
CA ALA A 27 2.47 -8.89 19.96
C ALA A 27 1.14 -8.41 19.36
N ARG A 28 0.18 -8.01 20.20
CA ARG A 28 -1.09 -7.40 19.77
C ARG A 28 -1.49 -6.28 20.72
N VAL A 29 -1.88 -5.15 20.14
CA VAL A 29 -2.40 -3.97 20.85
C VAL A 29 -3.68 -3.47 20.19
N PHE A 30 -4.44 -2.64 20.93
CA PHE A 30 -5.79 -2.27 20.53
C PHE A 30 -6.01 -0.76 20.57
N VAL A 31 -6.84 -0.29 19.62
CA VAL A 31 -7.39 1.07 19.63
C VAL A 31 -8.91 1.03 19.69
N ALA A 32 -9.51 2.03 20.33
CA ALA A 32 -10.96 2.18 20.43
C ALA A 32 -11.39 3.65 20.45
N SER A 33 -12.63 3.93 20.06
CA SER A 33 -13.22 5.29 20.11
C SER A 33 -13.17 5.91 21.51
N TYR A 34 -13.32 5.09 22.52
CA TYR A 34 -13.27 5.44 23.95
C TYR A 34 -11.87 5.29 24.57
N GLY A 35 -10.87 4.93 23.76
CA GLY A 35 -9.50 4.74 24.21
C GLY A 35 -8.80 6.03 24.66
N ASN A 36 -7.64 5.87 25.27
CA ASN A 36 -6.78 6.97 25.70
C ASN A 36 -5.32 6.63 25.42
N ASP A 37 -4.56 7.55 24.84
CA ASP A 37 -3.16 7.31 24.46
C ASP A 37 -2.19 7.20 25.63
N SER A 38 -2.65 7.49 26.87
CA SER A 38 -1.91 7.17 28.09
C SER A 38 -2.11 5.72 28.55
N ASN A 39 -3.01 4.96 27.92
CA ASN A 39 -3.27 3.56 28.24
C ASN A 39 -2.16 2.64 27.68
N PRO A 40 -2.02 1.42 28.23
CA PRO A 40 -1.07 0.42 27.72
C PRO A 40 -1.47 -0.22 26.39
N CYS A 41 -2.55 0.22 25.74
CA CYS A 41 -3.13 -0.31 24.50
C CYS A 41 -3.54 -1.79 24.57
N THR A 42 -3.92 -2.28 25.76
CA THR A 42 -4.51 -3.62 25.92
C THR A 42 -5.99 -3.62 25.53
N PHE A 43 -6.60 -4.80 25.36
CA PHE A 43 -8.02 -4.92 25.04
C PHE A 43 -8.93 -4.22 26.06
N GLY A 44 -8.63 -4.34 27.37
CA GLY A 44 -9.41 -3.70 28.45
C GLY A 44 -9.03 -2.22 28.69
N SER A 45 -7.92 -1.74 28.13
CA SER A 45 -7.45 -0.35 28.26
C SER A 45 -6.80 0.07 26.93
N PRO A 46 -7.62 0.28 25.87
CA PRO A 46 -7.11 0.56 24.51
C PRO A 46 -6.55 1.98 24.38
N CYS A 47 -5.69 2.17 23.41
CA CYS A 47 -5.25 3.48 22.95
C CYS A 47 -6.35 4.17 22.13
N ARG A 48 -6.24 5.50 21.95
CA ARG A 48 -7.19 6.27 21.16
C ARG A 48 -6.79 6.34 19.69
N ASN A 49 -5.48 6.45 19.41
CA ASN A 49 -4.97 6.68 18.08
C ASN A 49 -4.09 5.52 17.60
N PHE A 50 -4.13 5.25 16.31
CA PHE A 50 -3.27 4.25 15.67
C PHE A 50 -1.78 4.56 15.89
N GLN A 51 -1.37 5.84 15.82
CA GLN A 51 0.05 6.18 15.99
C GLN A 51 0.58 5.73 17.35
N GLN A 52 -0.18 5.93 18.43
CA GLN A 52 0.25 5.47 19.75
C GLN A 52 0.32 3.94 19.82
N ALA A 53 -0.66 3.26 19.26
CA ALA A 53 -0.65 1.80 19.21
C ALA A 53 0.55 1.27 18.41
N VAL A 54 0.87 1.87 17.25
CA VAL A 54 2.07 1.54 16.47
C VAL A 54 3.35 1.79 17.26
N ASN A 55 3.43 2.85 18.06
CA ASN A 55 4.60 3.13 18.88
C ASN A 55 4.86 2.05 19.93
N VAL A 56 3.81 1.49 20.54
CA VAL A 56 3.93 0.55 21.66
C VAL A 56 3.90 -0.92 21.28
N VAL A 57 3.36 -1.29 20.11
CA VAL A 57 3.40 -2.68 19.65
C VAL A 57 4.84 -3.09 19.31
N ASP A 58 5.18 -4.33 19.54
CA ASP A 58 6.50 -4.86 19.16
C ASP A 58 6.62 -4.98 17.63
N ALA A 59 7.86 -5.00 17.13
CA ALA A 59 8.11 -5.25 15.71
C ALA A 59 7.53 -6.63 15.30
N GLY A 60 6.81 -6.66 14.17
CA GLY A 60 6.08 -7.83 13.70
C GLY A 60 4.72 -8.04 14.38
N GLY A 61 4.32 -7.18 15.30
CA GLY A 61 3.04 -7.29 16.01
C GLY A 61 1.86 -6.67 15.25
N GLU A 62 0.70 -6.69 15.87
CA GLU A 62 -0.58 -6.28 15.29
C GLU A 62 -1.26 -5.17 16.10
N VAL A 63 -1.77 -4.16 15.41
CA VAL A 63 -2.65 -3.12 15.93
C VAL A 63 -4.07 -3.38 15.44
N THR A 64 -5.02 -3.59 16.33
CA THR A 64 -6.40 -3.94 16.00
C THR A 64 -7.37 -2.86 16.49
N ALA A 65 -8.24 -2.35 15.60
CA ALA A 65 -9.38 -1.52 15.98
C ALA A 65 -10.49 -2.38 16.62
N ILE A 66 -11.04 -1.93 17.77
CA ILE A 66 -12.10 -2.68 18.47
C ILE A 66 -13.48 -2.23 18.00
N ASP A 67 -13.63 -0.94 17.70
CA ASP A 67 -14.90 -0.33 17.31
C ASP A 67 -14.70 0.69 16.17
N SER A 68 -15.82 1.17 15.62
CA SER A 68 -15.81 2.11 14.49
C SER A 68 -15.51 3.52 14.95
N ALA A 69 -14.41 4.09 14.46
CA ALA A 69 -14.02 5.48 14.70
C ALA A 69 -12.96 5.96 13.71
N GLY A 70 -12.63 7.26 13.76
CA GLY A 70 -11.41 7.81 13.17
C GLY A 70 -10.24 7.68 14.15
N PHE A 71 -9.14 7.08 13.71
CA PHE A 71 -7.97 6.77 14.56
C PHE A 71 -6.71 7.57 14.24
N GLY A 72 -6.83 8.55 13.31
CA GLY A 72 -5.74 9.45 12.95
C GLY A 72 -4.67 8.85 12.02
N PRO A 73 -3.79 9.69 11.47
CA PRO A 73 -2.73 9.27 10.58
C PRO A 73 -1.63 8.48 11.28
N ILE A 74 -0.82 7.74 10.48
CA ILE A 74 0.19 6.82 10.99
C ILE A 74 1.52 7.02 10.27
N ASN A 75 2.61 7.08 11.04
CA ASN A 75 3.98 6.90 10.55
C ASN A 75 4.49 5.53 11.02
N ILE A 76 4.84 4.67 10.07
CA ILE A 76 5.30 3.30 10.32
C ILE A 76 6.80 3.21 10.03
N ASN A 77 7.58 2.81 11.03
CA ASN A 77 9.04 2.67 10.93
C ASN A 77 9.57 1.27 11.30
N LYS A 78 8.68 0.30 11.41
CA LYS A 78 8.99 -1.10 11.77
C LYS A 78 7.97 -2.05 11.14
N ALA A 79 8.26 -3.35 11.15
CA ALA A 79 7.28 -4.38 10.80
C ALA A 79 6.06 -4.28 11.71
N VAL A 80 4.86 -4.19 11.13
CA VAL A 80 3.58 -4.13 11.85
C VAL A 80 2.42 -4.42 10.92
N THR A 81 1.36 -5.02 11.46
CA THR A 81 0.06 -5.10 10.79
C THR A 81 -0.94 -4.19 11.48
N VAL A 82 -1.60 -3.31 10.74
CA VAL A 82 -2.71 -2.48 11.22
C VAL A 82 -4.00 -3.02 10.61
N THR A 83 -4.91 -3.47 11.46
CA THR A 83 -6.10 -4.19 11.02
C THR A 83 -7.39 -3.65 11.63
N SER A 84 -8.44 -3.64 10.82
CA SER A 84 -9.82 -3.52 11.25
C SER A 84 -10.56 -4.83 10.96
N PRO A 85 -11.20 -5.46 11.95
CA PRO A 85 -12.04 -6.63 11.73
C PRO A 85 -13.25 -6.29 10.85
N ASP A 86 -13.84 -7.31 10.22
CA ASP A 86 -15.05 -7.15 9.44
C ASP A 86 -16.19 -6.57 10.32
N GLY A 87 -16.90 -5.58 9.78
CA GLY A 87 -17.97 -4.87 10.49
C GLY A 87 -17.50 -3.69 11.36
N VAL A 88 -16.21 -3.46 11.47
CA VAL A 88 -15.63 -2.29 12.14
C VAL A 88 -15.06 -1.33 11.09
N GLU A 89 -15.50 -0.07 11.08
CA GLU A 89 -14.93 0.98 10.22
C GLU A 89 -13.81 1.72 10.94
N ALA A 90 -12.57 1.39 10.61
CA ALA A 90 -11.40 2.10 11.13
C ALA A 90 -10.98 3.20 10.15
N GLY A 91 -11.37 4.43 10.45
CA GLY A 91 -11.15 5.60 9.61
C GLY A 91 -9.79 6.26 9.86
N ILE A 92 -9.15 6.69 8.78
CA ILE A 92 -7.97 7.54 8.82
C ILE A 92 -8.26 8.78 7.97
N VAL A 93 -8.31 9.94 8.64
CA VAL A 93 -8.50 11.24 8.00
C VAL A 93 -7.32 12.13 8.39
N PRO A 94 -6.36 12.34 7.48
CA PRO A 94 -5.22 13.20 7.78
C PRO A 94 -5.59 14.69 7.71
N ALA A 95 -4.71 15.53 8.22
CA ALA A 95 -4.84 16.99 8.05
C ALA A 95 -4.62 17.40 6.58
N ALA A 96 -5.04 18.62 6.25
CA ALA A 96 -4.85 19.20 4.92
C ALA A 96 -3.36 19.16 4.52
N GLY A 97 -3.07 18.70 3.29
CA GLY A 97 -1.72 18.54 2.76
C GLY A 97 -0.91 17.38 3.37
N GLY A 98 -1.44 16.68 4.38
CA GLY A 98 -0.78 15.54 5.02
C GLY A 98 -1.07 14.21 4.31
N ASN A 99 -0.25 13.20 4.59
CA ASN A 99 -0.49 11.82 4.19
C ASN A 99 -1.24 11.05 5.30
N ALA A 100 -2.06 10.07 4.92
CA ALA A 100 -2.76 9.27 5.92
C ALA A 100 -1.82 8.24 6.56
N ILE A 101 -1.05 7.53 5.75
CA ILE A 101 -0.06 6.55 6.21
C ILE A 101 1.26 6.81 5.50
N THR A 102 2.34 6.98 6.27
CA THR A 102 3.70 7.10 5.73
C THR A 102 4.55 5.94 6.28
N ILE A 103 5.23 5.22 5.38
CA ILE A 103 6.02 4.03 5.73
C ILE A 103 7.50 4.30 5.42
N ASN A 104 8.32 4.25 6.48
CA ASN A 104 9.78 4.38 6.45
C ASN A 104 10.39 3.26 7.30
N ALA A 105 10.12 2.02 6.94
CA ALA A 105 10.57 0.84 7.67
C ALA A 105 11.90 0.30 7.15
N GLY A 106 12.53 -0.61 7.87
CA GLY A 106 13.74 -1.28 7.42
C GLY A 106 13.52 -2.09 6.14
N SER A 107 14.53 -2.24 5.30
CA SER A 107 14.43 -2.83 3.95
C SER A 107 13.97 -4.30 3.91
N SER A 108 13.97 -5.00 5.03
CA SER A 108 13.45 -6.37 5.15
C SER A 108 12.12 -6.46 5.90
N GLU A 109 11.57 -5.32 6.33
CA GLU A 109 10.38 -5.30 7.17
C GLU A 109 9.10 -5.45 6.37
N ALA A 110 8.16 -6.23 6.92
CA ALA A 110 6.85 -6.46 6.32
C ALA A 110 5.77 -5.63 7.02
N ILE A 111 5.00 -4.90 6.23
CA ILE A 111 3.90 -4.06 6.68
C ILE A 111 2.59 -4.58 6.11
N GLY A 112 1.57 -4.73 6.97
CA GLY A 112 0.21 -5.10 6.61
C GLY A 112 -0.79 -4.01 6.94
N LEU A 113 -1.69 -3.69 5.99
CA LEU A 113 -2.83 -2.78 6.17
C LEU A 113 -4.08 -3.53 5.75
N ARG A 114 -5.04 -3.69 6.66
CA ARG A 114 -6.24 -4.47 6.37
C ARG A 114 -7.51 -3.81 6.91
N GLY A 115 -8.56 -3.76 6.07
CA GLY A 115 -9.89 -3.31 6.49
C GLY A 115 -10.00 -1.80 6.79
N LEU A 116 -9.05 -0.98 6.36
CA LEU A 116 -8.97 0.43 6.69
C LEU A 116 -9.74 1.29 5.69
N THR A 117 -10.41 2.34 6.19
CA THR A 117 -10.99 3.41 5.38
C THR A 117 -10.12 4.65 5.46
N ILE A 118 -9.39 4.94 4.38
CA ILE A 118 -8.56 6.14 4.24
C ILE A 118 -9.33 7.16 3.42
N ASN A 119 -9.64 8.32 4.01
CA ASN A 119 -10.41 9.37 3.35
C ASN A 119 -9.70 10.72 3.50
N GLY A 120 -9.24 11.26 2.38
CA GLY A 120 -8.55 12.54 2.34
C GLY A 120 -9.45 13.76 2.49
N ALA A 121 -10.77 13.58 2.53
CA ALA A 121 -11.77 14.66 2.63
C ALA A 121 -11.58 15.78 1.58
N GLY A 122 -10.90 15.51 0.47
CA GLY A 122 -10.57 16.46 -0.59
C GLY A 122 -9.47 17.47 -0.25
N VAL A 123 -8.78 17.32 0.87
CA VAL A 123 -7.75 18.25 1.35
C VAL A 123 -6.41 17.59 1.71
N ALA A 124 -6.40 16.30 2.02
CA ALA A 124 -5.17 15.57 2.31
C ALA A 124 -4.41 15.23 1.02
N LEU A 125 -3.09 15.08 1.10
CA LEU A 125 -2.24 14.87 -0.06
C LEU A 125 -2.33 13.41 -0.55
N ASN A 126 -1.75 12.46 0.16
CA ASN A 126 -1.73 11.07 -0.27
C ASN A 126 -2.35 10.12 0.77
N GLY A 127 -2.85 8.97 0.31
CA GLY A 127 -3.37 7.93 1.19
C GLY A 127 -2.25 7.14 1.85
N VAL A 128 -1.59 6.28 1.12
CA VAL A 128 -0.46 5.49 1.62
C VAL A 128 0.79 5.88 0.86
N VAL A 129 1.84 6.31 1.56
CA VAL A 129 3.15 6.60 0.98
C VAL A 129 4.15 5.60 1.53
N PHE A 130 4.77 4.82 0.63
CA PHE A 130 5.80 3.85 0.98
C PHE A 130 7.15 4.32 0.42
N ASN A 131 8.03 4.78 1.31
CA ASN A 131 9.36 5.22 0.95
C ASN A 131 10.43 4.14 1.10
N THR A 132 10.33 3.34 2.17
CA THR A 132 11.26 2.24 2.47
C THR A 132 10.55 1.12 3.22
N GLY A 133 10.97 -0.13 2.96
CA GLY A 133 10.45 -1.35 3.56
C GLY A 133 10.74 -2.56 2.66
N GLY A 134 10.51 -3.77 3.14
CA GLY A 134 10.63 -4.99 2.36
C GLY A 134 9.33 -5.29 1.59
N THR A 135 8.21 -5.37 2.32
CA THR A 135 6.92 -5.73 1.75
C THR A 135 5.80 -4.88 2.30
N LEU A 136 4.89 -4.43 1.43
CA LEU A 136 3.62 -3.81 1.80
C LEU A 136 2.45 -4.64 1.27
N THR A 137 1.59 -5.08 2.17
CA THR A 137 0.32 -5.75 1.83
C THR A 137 -0.85 -4.85 2.22
N ILE A 138 -1.73 -4.54 1.25
CA ILE A 138 -2.96 -3.78 1.46
C ILE A 138 -4.13 -4.67 1.07
N GLN A 139 -5.03 -4.93 2.00
CA GLN A 139 -6.14 -5.84 1.79
C GLN A 139 -7.45 -5.28 2.32
N ASN A 140 -8.52 -5.41 1.53
CA ASN A 140 -9.87 -5.02 1.94
C ASN A 140 -9.95 -3.57 2.45
N CYS A 141 -9.28 -2.64 1.77
CA CYS A 141 -9.21 -1.23 2.13
C CYS A 141 -10.00 -0.34 1.16
N VAL A 142 -10.36 0.85 1.66
CA VAL A 142 -10.93 1.93 0.85
C VAL A 142 -10.00 3.14 0.95
N VAL A 143 -9.51 3.65 -0.19
CA VAL A 143 -8.58 4.79 -0.26
C VAL A 143 -9.16 5.83 -1.21
N ARG A 144 -9.57 6.99 -0.69
CA ARG A 144 -10.32 7.95 -1.52
C ARG A 144 -10.21 9.41 -1.10
N ASN A 145 -10.65 10.29 -2.04
CA ASN A 145 -10.82 11.73 -1.81
C ASN A 145 -9.51 12.43 -1.41
N LEU A 146 -8.40 12.08 -2.04
CA LEU A 146 -7.09 12.68 -1.85
C LEU A 146 -6.81 13.71 -2.94
N THR A 147 -5.98 14.71 -2.68
CA THR A 147 -5.56 15.69 -3.69
C THR A 147 -4.38 15.17 -4.53
N GLY A 148 -3.64 14.20 -4.05
CA GLY A 148 -2.55 13.48 -4.70
C GLY A 148 -2.90 12.02 -4.97
N GLN A 149 -1.96 11.12 -4.71
CA GLN A 149 -2.08 9.69 -5.00
C GLN A 149 -2.88 8.94 -3.93
N GLY A 150 -3.62 7.91 -4.36
CA GLY A 150 -4.23 6.96 -3.44
C GLY A 150 -3.17 6.13 -2.72
N ILE A 151 -2.39 5.37 -3.48
CA ILE A 151 -1.26 4.57 -3.00
C ILE A 151 -0.02 4.97 -3.79
N ASP A 152 0.99 5.46 -3.10
CA ASP A 152 2.25 5.98 -3.62
C ASP A 152 3.40 5.08 -3.15
N PHE A 153 3.79 4.09 -3.97
CA PHE A 153 4.82 3.11 -3.65
C PHE A 153 6.13 3.51 -4.34
N VAL A 154 6.98 4.25 -3.63
CA VAL A 154 8.15 4.94 -4.18
C VAL A 154 9.47 4.56 -3.48
N PRO A 155 9.83 3.27 -3.42
CA PRO A 155 11.06 2.84 -2.75
C PRO A 155 12.29 3.46 -3.40
N ILE A 156 13.24 3.88 -2.55
CA ILE A 156 14.46 4.58 -2.99
C ILE A 156 15.70 3.68 -3.00
N THR A 157 15.63 2.51 -2.38
CA THR A 157 16.75 1.55 -2.30
C THR A 157 16.23 0.11 -2.19
N GLY A 158 17.05 -0.85 -2.63
CA GLY A 158 16.79 -2.28 -2.45
C GLY A 158 15.70 -2.83 -3.36
N ILE A 159 15.11 -3.93 -2.91
CA ILE A 159 13.99 -4.59 -3.60
C ILE A 159 12.80 -4.56 -2.66
N SER A 160 11.69 -4.01 -3.12
CA SER A 160 10.46 -3.93 -2.35
C SER A 160 9.28 -4.56 -3.10
N SER A 161 8.33 -5.11 -2.36
CA SER A 161 7.16 -5.78 -2.94
C SER A 161 5.87 -5.15 -2.44
N LEU A 162 4.92 -4.91 -3.36
CA LEU A 162 3.57 -4.42 -3.08
C LEU A 162 2.54 -5.50 -3.44
N SER A 163 1.61 -5.76 -2.53
CA SER A 163 0.42 -6.57 -2.81
C SER A 163 -0.82 -5.78 -2.44
N VAL A 164 -1.73 -5.55 -3.39
CA VAL A 164 -3.02 -4.88 -3.16
C VAL A 164 -4.13 -5.82 -3.58
N THR A 165 -5.03 -6.15 -2.65
CA THR A 165 -6.11 -7.10 -2.90
C THR A 165 -7.44 -6.59 -2.33
N TYR A 166 -8.55 -6.82 -3.06
CA TYR A 166 -9.90 -6.47 -2.64
C TYR A 166 -10.00 -5.00 -2.15
N THR A 167 -9.38 -4.08 -2.86
CA THR A 167 -9.24 -2.70 -2.42
C THR A 167 -9.80 -1.73 -3.45
N TYR A 168 -10.60 -0.77 -2.96
CA TYR A 168 -11.07 0.36 -3.74
C TYR A 168 -10.12 1.55 -3.59
N VAL A 169 -9.70 2.14 -4.72
CA VAL A 169 -8.84 3.32 -4.77
C VAL A 169 -9.43 4.33 -5.74
N GLY A 170 -10.05 5.40 -5.24
CA GLY A 170 -10.77 6.28 -6.16
C GLY A 170 -11.06 7.68 -5.66
N ASN A 171 -11.51 8.53 -6.59
CA ASN A 171 -11.73 9.96 -6.37
C ASN A 171 -10.48 10.69 -5.85
N ASN A 172 -9.30 10.33 -6.36
CA ASN A 172 -8.03 10.96 -6.01
C ASN A 172 -7.61 11.94 -7.12
N GLY A 173 -6.92 13.01 -6.77
CA GLY A 173 -6.45 14.01 -7.71
C GLY A 173 -5.27 13.56 -8.57
N GLY A 174 -4.49 12.61 -8.07
CA GLY A 174 -3.36 11.96 -8.74
C GLY A 174 -3.68 10.53 -9.18
N TYR A 175 -2.65 9.69 -9.20
CA TYR A 175 -2.79 8.27 -9.54
C TYR A 175 -3.64 7.53 -8.49
N GLY A 176 -4.39 6.51 -8.93
CA GLY A 176 -4.98 5.56 -8.00
C GLY A 176 -3.86 4.82 -7.25
N ILE A 177 -3.06 4.07 -7.99
CA ILE A 177 -1.87 3.38 -7.47
C ILE A 177 -0.68 3.70 -8.37
N LEU A 178 0.38 4.25 -7.79
CA LEU A 178 1.66 4.50 -8.45
C LEU A 178 2.74 3.63 -7.82
N VAL A 179 3.44 2.85 -8.64
CA VAL A 179 4.65 2.10 -8.27
C VAL A 179 5.82 2.71 -9.03
N GLN A 180 6.61 3.55 -8.34
CA GLN A 180 7.69 4.32 -8.97
C GLN A 180 8.96 4.27 -8.12
N PRO A 181 9.71 3.17 -8.16
CA PRO A 181 11.02 3.13 -7.51
C PRO A 181 11.98 4.15 -8.13
N SER A 182 12.99 4.56 -7.37
CA SER A 182 13.99 5.53 -7.83
C SER A 182 15.43 5.07 -7.56
N GLY A 183 16.39 5.72 -8.19
CA GLY A 183 17.82 5.39 -8.03
C GLY A 183 18.16 4.00 -8.57
N SER A 184 18.52 3.06 -7.70
CA SER A 184 18.77 1.65 -8.03
C SER A 184 17.72 0.69 -7.47
N ALA A 185 16.64 1.23 -6.89
CA ALA A 185 15.60 0.39 -6.31
C ALA A 185 14.84 -0.40 -7.37
N SER A 186 14.39 -1.59 -7.01
CA SER A 186 13.49 -2.42 -7.80
C SER A 186 12.18 -2.63 -7.05
N ALA A 187 11.08 -2.79 -7.80
CA ALA A 187 9.77 -3.03 -7.23
C ALA A 187 9.06 -4.19 -7.93
N THR A 188 8.37 -5.01 -7.16
CA THR A 188 7.39 -5.96 -7.69
C THR A 188 6.01 -5.64 -7.16
N ALA A 189 4.96 -5.78 -7.97
CA ALA A 189 3.60 -5.45 -7.56
C ALA A 189 2.58 -6.48 -8.05
N VAL A 190 1.64 -6.84 -7.16
CA VAL A 190 0.51 -7.69 -7.49
C VAL A 190 -0.78 -6.97 -7.11
N PHE A 191 -1.69 -6.87 -8.07
CA PHE A 191 -3.02 -6.29 -7.92
C PHE A 191 -4.06 -7.36 -8.23
N ASN A 192 -4.93 -7.65 -7.27
CA ASN A 192 -5.99 -8.64 -7.48
C ASN A 192 -7.30 -8.15 -6.88
N HIS A 193 -8.37 -8.13 -7.67
CA HIS A 193 -9.66 -7.55 -7.29
C HIS A 193 -9.52 -6.09 -6.80
N VAL A 194 -8.77 -5.29 -7.54
CA VAL A 194 -8.60 -3.85 -7.28
C VAL A 194 -9.56 -3.05 -8.15
N GLU A 195 -10.25 -2.09 -7.55
CA GLU A 195 -11.04 -1.11 -8.28
C GLU A 195 -10.37 0.26 -8.19
N ALA A 196 -9.72 0.70 -9.28
CA ALA A 196 -9.07 1.99 -9.39
C ALA A 196 -9.90 2.92 -10.29
N GLN A 197 -10.69 3.82 -9.68
CA GLN A 197 -11.71 4.57 -10.40
C GLN A 197 -11.73 6.07 -10.04
N TYR A 198 -12.09 6.91 -11.03
CA TYR A 198 -12.24 8.37 -10.83
C TYR A 198 -10.99 9.02 -10.25
N ASN A 199 -9.80 8.59 -10.64
CA ASN A 199 -8.55 9.23 -10.29
C ASN A 199 -8.20 10.32 -11.32
N GLY A 200 -7.21 11.15 -11.03
CA GLY A 200 -6.94 12.40 -11.75
C GLY A 200 -7.02 12.32 -13.29
N PRO A 201 -7.44 13.40 -13.96
CA PRO A 201 -7.68 13.38 -15.41
C PRO A 201 -6.42 13.16 -16.24
N ASN A 202 -5.24 13.35 -15.67
CA ASN A 202 -3.93 13.09 -16.28
C ASN A 202 -3.18 11.94 -15.58
N ALA A 203 -3.87 11.16 -14.76
CA ALA A 203 -3.30 10.08 -13.97
C ALA A 203 -3.93 8.72 -14.33
N TYR A 204 -3.25 7.66 -13.98
CA TYR A 204 -3.69 6.30 -14.27
C TYR A 204 -4.34 5.68 -13.02
N GLY A 205 -5.28 4.75 -13.26
CA GLY A 205 -5.80 3.95 -12.17
C GLY A 205 -4.69 3.11 -11.52
N ILE A 206 -3.92 2.39 -12.33
CA ILE A 206 -2.76 1.59 -11.89
C ILE A 206 -1.56 1.87 -12.80
N ALA A 207 -0.44 2.30 -12.23
CA ALA A 207 0.77 2.65 -12.96
C ALA A 207 2.02 1.98 -12.36
N LEU A 208 2.82 1.37 -13.23
CA LEU A 208 4.19 0.93 -12.97
C LEU A 208 5.14 1.85 -13.74
N ASP A 209 5.89 2.68 -13.02
CA ASP A 209 6.76 3.67 -13.61
C ASP A 209 8.23 3.44 -13.25
N GLY A 210 8.98 2.87 -14.18
CA GLY A 210 10.42 2.66 -14.08
C GLY A 210 11.29 3.85 -14.50
N SER A 211 10.69 5.02 -14.79
CA SER A 211 11.43 6.16 -15.37
C SER A 211 12.52 6.72 -14.46
N LEU A 212 12.40 6.56 -13.16
CA LEU A 212 13.33 7.13 -12.17
C LEU A 212 14.34 6.12 -11.61
N THR A 213 14.27 4.85 -12.03
CA THR A 213 15.17 3.81 -11.52
C THR A 213 16.02 3.15 -12.61
N SER A 214 17.21 2.70 -12.24
CA SER A 214 18.01 1.74 -13.02
C SER A 214 17.70 0.27 -12.68
N GLY A 215 16.88 0.03 -11.66
CA GLY A 215 16.35 -1.28 -11.28
C GLY A 215 15.18 -1.71 -12.16
N THR A 216 14.39 -2.68 -11.72
CA THR A 216 13.21 -3.20 -12.43
C THR A 216 11.89 -2.84 -11.73
N VAL A 217 10.82 -2.75 -12.53
CA VAL A 217 9.45 -2.60 -12.04
C VAL A 217 8.58 -3.64 -12.71
N ASP A 218 8.22 -4.68 -11.99
CA ASP A 218 7.48 -5.80 -12.52
C ASP A 218 6.12 -5.93 -11.81
N GLY A 219 5.05 -6.19 -12.54
CA GLY A 219 3.73 -6.32 -11.93
C GLY A 219 2.75 -7.17 -12.69
N THR A 220 1.71 -7.55 -11.96
CA THR A 220 0.56 -8.27 -12.51
C THR A 220 -0.72 -7.70 -11.93
N ALA A 221 -1.69 -7.38 -12.79
CA ALA A 221 -3.05 -7.02 -12.41
C ALA A 221 -4.01 -8.10 -12.89
N THR A 222 -4.77 -8.68 -11.96
CA THR A 222 -5.74 -9.72 -12.27
C THR A 222 -7.10 -9.36 -11.68
N ASP A 223 -8.16 -9.71 -12.40
CA ASP A 223 -9.54 -9.56 -11.92
C ASP A 223 -9.84 -8.13 -11.41
N SER A 224 -9.23 -7.12 -12.04
CA SER A 224 -9.21 -5.74 -11.57
C SER A 224 -9.90 -4.80 -12.55
N VAL A 225 -10.41 -3.68 -12.04
CA VAL A 225 -11.08 -2.65 -12.83
C VAL A 225 -10.32 -1.34 -12.72
N SER A 226 -9.96 -0.77 -13.87
CA SER A 226 -9.42 0.58 -13.94
C SER A 226 -10.29 1.44 -14.85
N SER A 227 -11.09 2.34 -14.29
CA SER A 227 -12.09 3.07 -15.06
C SER A 227 -12.26 4.52 -14.62
N ASN A 228 -12.74 5.35 -15.58
CA ASN A 228 -13.00 6.77 -15.34
C ASN A 228 -11.76 7.55 -14.82
N ASN A 229 -10.58 7.20 -15.30
CA ASN A 229 -9.31 7.86 -15.00
C ASN A 229 -8.76 8.57 -16.25
N GLY A 230 -7.67 9.32 -16.13
CA GLY A 230 -6.90 9.76 -17.29
C GLY A 230 -6.36 8.58 -18.10
N GLY A 231 -5.88 7.53 -17.43
CA GLY A 231 -5.53 6.25 -18.05
C GLY A 231 -5.92 5.04 -17.20
N GLY A 232 -6.11 3.90 -17.83
CA GLY A 232 -6.42 2.65 -17.16
C GLY A 232 -5.17 2.04 -16.51
N PHE A 233 -4.38 1.36 -17.30
CA PHE A 233 -3.14 0.70 -16.88
C PHE A 233 -1.95 1.30 -17.62
N LEU A 234 -0.88 1.62 -16.88
CA LEU A 234 0.37 2.14 -17.42
C LEU A 234 1.54 1.24 -17.03
N VAL A 235 2.43 0.99 -17.98
CA VAL A 235 3.83 0.64 -17.71
C VAL A 235 4.75 1.60 -18.44
N GLN A 236 5.77 2.09 -17.74
CA GLN A 236 6.75 3.02 -18.30
C GLN A 236 8.16 2.56 -17.94
N SER A 237 9.10 2.65 -18.91
CA SER A 237 10.54 2.41 -18.70
C SER A 237 11.31 3.71 -18.74
N ASN A 238 12.51 3.71 -18.15
CA ASN A 238 13.46 4.82 -18.37
C ASN A 238 14.08 4.76 -19.78
N GLY A 239 14.69 5.87 -20.20
CA GLY A 239 15.24 5.99 -21.55
C GLY A 239 16.45 5.11 -21.89
N THR A 240 17.02 4.37 -20.93
CA THR A 240 18.27 3.62 -21.08
C THR A 240 18.11 2.12 -20.87
N VAL A 241 17.12 1.68 -20.10
CA VAL A 241 16.91 0.27 -19.73
C VAL A 241 15.45 -0.11 -19.91
N ALA A 242 15.19 -1.27 -20.54
CA ALA A 242 13.85 -1.86 -20.61
C ALA A 242 13.55 -2.52 -19.26
N ASN A 243 13.02 -1.75 -18.30
CA ASN A 243 12.92 -2.14 -16.92
C ASN A 243 11.49 -2.18 -16.37
N GLY A 244 10.46 -2.05 -17.23
CA GLY A 244 9.06 -2.09 -16.81
C GLY A 244 8.32 -3.25 -17.47
N ASN A 245 7.67 -4.12 -16.66
CA ASN A 245 6.81 -5.19 -17.16
C ASN A 245 5.47 -5.19 -16.41
N LEU A 246 4.35 -5.24 -17.13
CA LEU A 246 3.02 -5.36 -16.56
C LEU A 246 2.20 -6.40 -17.33
N MET A 247 1.70 -7.41 -16.64
CA MET A 247 0.67 -8.32 -17.14
C MET A 247 -0.70 -7.90 -16.63
N VAL A 248 -1.66 -7.71 -17.54
CA VAL A 248 -3.07 -7.44 -17.22
C VAL A 248 -3.91 -8.62 -17.67
N LEU A 249 -4.58 -9.27 -16.74
CA LEU A 249 -5.31 -10.51 -16.96
C LEU A 249 -6.72 -10.45 -16.38
N ARG A 250 -7.73 -10.91 -17.12
CA ARG A 250 -9.16 -10.93 -16.70
C ARG A 250 -9.64 -9.63 -16.06
N SER A 251 -9.23 -8.51 -16.63
CA SER A 251 -9.44 -7.18 -16.07
C SER A 251 -10.27 -6.29 -17.00
N VAL A 252 -10.60 -5.10 -16.53
CA VAL A 252 -11.36 -4.13 -17.31
C VAL A 252 -10.63 -2.79 -17.33
N ALA A 253 -10.41 -2.24 -18.52
CA ALA A 253 -9.98 -0.85 -18.74
C ALA A 253 -11.10 -0.11 -19.49
N ALA A 254 -11.87 0.74 -18.79
CA ALA A 254 -13.05 1.34 -19.39
C ALA A 254 -13.24 2.83 -19.02
N ASN A 255 -13.83 3.60 -19.95
CA ASN A 255 -14.12 5.02 -19.73
C ASN A 255 -12.90 5.86 -19.33
N ASN A 256 -11.69 5.49 -19.76
CA ASN A 256 -10.49 6.28 -19.56
C ASN A 256 -10.17 7.11 -20.82
N HIS A 257 -9.27 8.10 -20.71
CA HIS A 257 -8.72 8.69 -21.94
C HIS A 257 -7.89 7.62 -22.68
N THR A 258 -7.01 6.88 -21.99
CA THR A 258 -6.26 5.75 -22.58
C THR A 258 -6.54 4.48 -21.77
N GLY A 259 -6.97 3.39 -22.42
CA GLY A 259 -7.22 2.11 -21.74
C GLY A 259 -5.93 1.48 -21.21
N LEU A 260 -5.00 1.18 -22.13
CA LEU A 260 -3.72 0.53 -21.84
C LEU A 260 -2.58 1.37 -22.43
N GLN A 261 -1.51 1.59 -21.65
CA GLN A 261 -0.36 2.34 -22.14
C GLN A 261 0.98 1.67 -21.80
N ALA A 262 1.81 1.45 -22.83
CA ALA A 262 3.21 1.12 -22.69
C ALA A 262 4.04 2.33 -23.16
N LEU A 263 4.50 3.16 -22.23
CA LEU A 263 5.20 4.41 -22.55
C LEU A 263 6.70 4.17 -22.66
N ASN A 264 7.20 4.34 -23.87
CA ASN A 264 8.61 4.22 -24.19
C ASN A 264 9.31 5.57 -24.09
N LEU A 265 10.27 5.71 -23.21
CA LEU A 265 11.15 6.87 -23.11
C LEU A 265 12.57 6.61 -23.70
N GLY A 266 12.74 5.52 -24.49
CA GLY A 266 13.99 5.12 -25.13
C GLY A 266 14.29 3.62 -25.04
N ALA A 267 13.77 2.93 -24.01
CA ALA A 267 13.80 1.48 -23.90
C ALA A 267 12.36 0.95 -23.76
N LEU A 268 12.05 -0.15 -24.40
CA LEU A 268 10.68 -0.66 -24.50
C LEU A 268 10.21 -1.31 -23.20
N PRO A 269 9.19 -0.76 -22.52
CA PRO A 269 8.49 -1.48 -21.47
C PRO A 269 7.62 -2.57 -22.10
N VAL A 270 7.24 -3.58 -21.34
CA VAL A 270 6.37 -4.66 -21.79
C VAL A 270 5.04 -4.61 -21.06
N LEU A 271 3.96 -4.28 -21.78
CA LEU A 271 2.59 -4.47 -21.30
C LEU A 271 1.96 -5.63 -22.07
N ARG A 272 1.57 -6.69 -21.34
CA ARG A 272 0.85 -7.85 -21.90
C ARG A 272 -0.58 -7.85 -21.40
N VAL A 273 -1.50 -8.24 -22.30
CA VAL A 273 -2.91 -8.30 -21.95
C VAL A 273 -3.56 -9.60 -22.44
N SER A 274 -4.35 -10.24 -21.58
CA SER A 274 -5.09 -11.48 -21.86
C SER A 274 -6.45 -11.47 -21.16
N GLU A 275 -7.47 -12.04 -21.79
CA GLU A 275 -8.83 -12.19 -21.24
C GLU A 275 -9.42 -10.88 -20.66
N THR A 276 -9.02 -9.75 -21.19
CA THR A 276 -9.29 -8.41 -20.65
C THR A 276 -10.24 -7.65 -21.59
N THR A 277 -11.12 -6.85 -21.00
CA THR A 277 -12.03 -5.95 -21.72
C THR A 277 -11.45 -4.53 -21.73
N VAL A 278 -11.26 -3.97 -22.92
CA VAL A 278 -10.81 -2.59 -23.15
C VAL A 278 -11.87 -1.88 -23.98
N THR A 279 -12.68 -1.05 -23.32
CA THR A 279 -13.89 -0.50 -23.98
C THR A 279 -14.20 0.93 -23.52
N THR A 280 -14.91 1.66 -24.36
CA THR A 280 -15.39 3.01 -24.06
C THR A 280 -14.30 4.02 -23.66
N ASN A 281 -13.04 3.73 -23.96
CA ASN A 281 -11.95 4.69 -23.80
C ASN A 281 -11.88 5.64 -25.00
N VAL A 282 -11.21 6.80 -24.88
CA VAL A 282 -10.91 7.62 -26.04
C VAL A 282 -9.92 6.85 -26.93
N LEU A 283 -8.88 6.27 -26.36
CA LEU A 283 -7.90 5.44 -27.03
C LEU A 283 -7.81 4.07 -26.33
N ALA A 284 -7.96 2.97 -27.08
CA ALA A 284 -7.86 1.62 -26.51
C ALA A 284 -6.46 1.36 -25.95
N CYS A 285 -5.44 1.56 -26.80
CA CYS A 285 -4.04 1.28 -26.49
C CYS A 285 -3.14 2.40 -26.99
N ASN A 286 -2.08 2.72 -26.25
CA ASN A 286 -1.02 3.63 -26.66
C ASN A 286 0.35 2.98 -26.40
N GLY A 287 1.24 3.03 -27.42
CA GLY A 287 2.53 2.33 -27.38
C GLY A 287 2.40 0.84 -27.72
N GLN A 288 3.46 0.08 -27.47
CA GLN A 288 3.51 -1.34 -27.82
C GLN A 288 2.88 -2.22 -26.73
N VAL A 289 1.60 -2.52 -26.89
CA VAL A 289 0.86 -3.43 -26.01
C VAL A 289 0.80 -4.81 -26.66
N GLU A 290 1.48 -5.79 -26.08
CA GLU A 290 1.46 -7.18 -26.52
C GLU A 290 0.13 -7.85 -26.12
N THR A 291 -0.60 -8.38 -27.06
CA THR A 291 -1.94 -8.94 -26.83
C THR A 291 -2.01 -10.43 -27.15
N TYR A 292 -2.52 -11.23 -26.23
CA TYR A 292 -3.09 -12.52 -26.56
C TYR A 292 -4.42 -12.31 -27.30
N GLN A 293 -4.76 -13.15 -28.29
CA GLN A 293 -5.93 -12.92 -29.15
C GLN A 293 -7.26 -13.34 -28.50
N ASP A 294 -7.41 -13.08 -27.21
CA ASP A 294 -8.51 -13.48 -26.36
C ASP A 294 -9.14 -12.29 -25.60
N ASN A 295 -8.75 -11.09 -25.98
CA ASN A 295 -9.23 -9.85 -25.35
C ASN A 295 -10.47 -9.31 -26.08
N THR A 296 -11.36 -8.64 -25.35
CA THR A 296 -12.46 -7.86 -25.93
C THR A 296 -12.04 -6.39 -26.02
N ILE A 297 -11.64 -5.94 -27.21
CA ILE A 297 -11.25 -4.56 -27.46
C ILE A 297 -12.24 -3.96 -28.45
N ASN A 298 -13.18 -3.18 -27.97
CA ASN A 298 -14.25 -2.61 -28.80
C ASN A 298 -14.82 -1.31 -28.23
N ASN A 299 -15.56 -0.61 -29.08
CA ASN A 299 -16.30 0.60 -28.70
C ASN A 299 -15.43 1.73 -28.11
N ASN A 300 -14.14 1.80 -28.50
CA ASN A 300 -13.26 2.92 -28.18
C ASN A 300 -13.33 3.98 -29.28
N GLN A 301 -13.21 5.27 -28.91
CA GLN A 301 -13.55 6.37 -29.83
C GLN A 301 -12.59 6.50 -31.02
N THR A 302 -11.28 6.26 -30.83
CA THR A 302 -10.25 6.48 -31.86
C THR A 302 -9.69 5.18 -32.46
N GLY A 303 -10.27 4.03 -32.11
CA GLY A 303 -9.93 2.71 -32.66
C GLY A 303 -9.82 1.60 -31.64
N ASP A 304 -10.10 0.39 -32.10
CA ASP A 304 -10.22 -0.83 -31.30
C ASP A 304 -9.01 -1.76 -31.53
N SER A 305 -7.80 -1.21 -31.59
CA SER A 305 -6.59 -1.99 -31.83
C SER A 305 -5.43 -1.58 -30.92
N CYS A 306 -4.60 -2.55 -30.58
CA CYS A 306 -3.31 -2.34 -29.95
C CYS A 306 -2.19 -2.63 -30.97
N SER A 307 -1.19 -1.78 -31.03
CA SER A 307 -0.11 -1.83 -32.05
C SER A 307 1.01 -2.83 -31.74
N GLY A 308 0.90 -3.58 -30.64
CA GLY A 308 1.95 -4.51 -30.20
C GLY A 308 1.91 -5.89 -30.89
N ILE A 309 2.78 -6.77 -30.41
CA ILE A 309 2.91 -8.14 -30.90
C ILE A 309 1.65 -8.94 -30.53
N LYS A 310 1.15 -9.71 -31.50
CA LYS A 310 0.10 -10.70 -31.23
C LYS A 310 0.74 -11.99 -30.73
N LEU A 311 0.43 -12.34 -29.51
CA LEU A 311 0.92 -13.54 -28.85
C LEU A 311 -0.06 -14.72 -29.07
N THR A 312 0.45 -15.94 -29.10
CA THR A 312 -0.36 -17.17 -29.07
C THR A 312 -0.25 -17.79 -27.70
N LYS A 313 -1.38 -18.31 -27.17
CA LYS A 313 -1.33 -19.19 -25.98
C LYS A 313 -0.64 -20.49 -26.39
N GLY A 314 0.39 -20.91 -25.62
CA GLY A 314 1.06 -22.20 -25.76
C GLY A 314 0.16 -23.34 -25.28
#